data_b7ff0bab318633f259c3a669141d0ee4
#
_entry.id   b7ff0bab318633f259c3a669141d0ee4
#
_cell.length_a   1.000
_cell.length_b   1.000
_cell.length_c   1.000
_cell.angle_alpha   90.00
_cell.angle_beta   90.00
_cell.angle_gamma   90.00
#
_symmetry.space_group_name_H-M   'P 1'
#
loop_
_entity.id
_entity.type
_entity.pdbx_description
1 polymer ?
#
loop_
_entity_poly.entity_id
_entity_poly.type
_entity_poly.pdbx_seq_one_letter_code
_entity_poly.pdbx_strand_id
1 'polypeptide(L)'
;MSRLGGLLLALALAACGGGQSNTIQISPGPVRGMLLQNPPQRLATFSAASLLATLVSHIAPPGVPLDLSVAGSEYLLAQGGTPVCDIAVYHIRYATVGGAGESTTASGALMVPSGLDARCRGGRPVVLYAHGTTTARSFNIADLTGQQNAEGLFLAALFASQGYIVVAPNYAGYDTSTLPYHPYLIADQQSKDMIDALTAARSALPAADAPLTTDGGRLFVTGYSQGGYVAMATQRAMEAAGLRVTAAAPMSGPYALAAFVDAVFYGEVDGGAPIVATFLVTAYQKAYANIYPSAADVFEAPYAAGIDALLPSSLSRSDLYAQGKLPQYALFSPTPPGPVFADSVTPPSTLVTLAPVFALGFGANDLVKSSYRSSYLSDAQANPDGAWPASTTGVAAASPGLPLRQALKQNDLRNWTPAAPLLLCGGDADPVVFWLNTQLMQGYWAAHAPAAASISVLDLESAASASDPYATAKKDFGLAKQAIAANAVLHGATDGGAAAVAGAYHATLVAPFCFAAVKSFFDSQ
;
A
#
# COMPACT_ATOMS: atom_id res chain seq x y z
N MET A 1 -27.95 -40.96 55.54
CA MET A 1 -27.14 -41.39 56.70
C MET A 1 -25.72 -41.00 56.31
N SER A 2 -25.02 -40.15 56.88
CA SER A 2 -24.76 -39.41 58.11
C SER A 2 -23.75 -38.35 57.71
N ARG A 3 -23.97 -37.12 57.78
CA ARG A 3 -23.66 -36.03 58.73
C ARG A 3 -22.33 -36.21 59.49
N LEU A 4 -21.46 -35.18 59.34
CA LEU A 4 -20.66 -34.43 60.35
C LEU A 4 -19.64 -33.60 59.60
N GLY A 5 -19.44 -32.33 59.69
CA GLY A 5 -19.69 -31.41 60.81
C GLY A 5 -18.39 -30.94 61.43
N GLY A 6 -18.10 -29.65 61.30
CA GLY A 6 -17.21 -28.92 62.17
C GLY A 6 -15.77 -28.68 61.66
N LEU A 7 -15.06 -27.61 61.76
CA LEU A 7 -15.02 -26.56 62.78
C LEU A 7 -14.14 -25.44 62.28
N LEU A 8 -14.63 -24.23 62.27
CA LEU A 8 -13.84 -22.99 62.08
C LEU A 8 -12.89 -22.78 63.27
N LEU A 9 -11.63 -22.46 63.00
CA LEU A 9 -10.76 -21.86 64.00
C LEU A 9 -10.19 -20.55 63.42
N ALA A 10 -10.73 -19.46 63.92
CA ALA A 10 -10.22 -18.12 63.68
C ALA A 10 -9.04 -17.89 64.63
N LEU A 11 -7.86 -17.55 64.09
CA LEU A 11 -6.78 -16.91 64.84
C LEU A 11 -6.59 -15.50 64.29
N ALA A 12 -7.00 -14.54 65.13
CA ALA A 12 -6.64 -13.14 64.96
C ALA A 12 -5.21 -12.94 65.43
N LEU A 13 -4.33 -12.48 64.58
CA LEU A 13 -3.05 -11.86 64.94
C LEU A 13 -3.05 -10.43 64.42
N ALA A 14 -3.24 -9.49 65.33
CA ALA A 14 -2.98 -8.09 65.13
C ALA A 14 -1.46 -7.87 65.07
N ALA A 15 -0.97 -7.36 63.94
CA ALA A 15 0.35 -6.76 63.86
C ALA A 15 0.19 -5.40 63.15
N CYS A 16 0.32 -4.32 63.92
CA CYS A 16 0.53 -2.97 63.43
C CYS A 16 1.87 -2.90 62.67
N GLY A 17 1.81 -2.60 61.39
CA GLY A 17 2.94 -2.24 60.55
C GLY A 17 2.41 -1.47 59.35
N GLY A 18 2.46 -0.13 59.42
CA GLY A 18 2.12 0.75 58.29
C GLY A 18 3.10 0.53 57.15
N GLY A 19 2.75 -0.35 56.22
CA GLY A 19 3.36 -0.48 54.91
C GLY A 19 2.41 0.17 53.91
N GLN A 20 2.79 1.27 53.30
CA GLN A 20 2.16 1.76 52.08
C GLN A 20 2.35 0.68 51.02
N SER A 21 1.29 -0.07 50.72
CA SER A 21 1.21 -0.89 49.53
C SER A 21 1.14 0.05 48.32
N ASN A 22 2.31 0.31 47.72
CA ASN A 22 2.35 0.83 46.36
C ASN A 22 1.72 -0.24 45.43
N THR A 23 0.42 -0.23 45.30
CA THR A 23 -0.25 -0.86 44.19
C THR A 23 0.21 -0.12 42.95
N ILE A 24 1.15 -0.74 42.19
CA ILE A 24 1.45 -0.31 40.85
C ILE A 24 0.14 -0.49 40.10
N GLN A 25 -0.61 0.59 39.90
CA GLN A 25 -1.68 0.65 38.96
C GLN A 25 -1.03 0.56 37.57
N ILE A 26 -0.96 -0.65 37.01
CA ILE A 26 -0.67 -0.82 35.61
C ILE A 26 -1.88 -0.27 34.90
N SER A 27 -1.81 1.00 34.44
CA SER A 27 -2.80 1.51 33.51
C SER A 27 -2.78 0.60 32.28
N PRO A 28 -3.91 0.01 31.89
CA PRO A 28 -3.95 -0.74 30.65
C PRO A 28 -3.42 0.17 29.55
N GLY A 29 -2.50 -0.34 28.74
CA GLY A 29 -1.96 0.41 27.59
C GLY A 29 -3.10 0.86 26.66
N PRO A 30 -2.85 1.84 25.76
CA PRO A 30 -3.87 2.35 24.88
C PRO A 30 -4.48 1.21 24.04
N VAL A 31 -5.82 1.17 24.01
CA VAL A 31 -6.58 0.21 23.21
C VAL A 31 -6.45 0.58 21.74
N ARG A 32 -6.32 -0.40 20.85
CA ARG A 32 -6.28 -0.20 19.39
C ARG A 32 -7.41 0.71 18.93
N GLY A 33 -7.10 1.62 18.00
CA GLY A 33 -8.02 2.61 17.46
C GLY A 33 -8.30 3.79 18.41
N MET A 34 -7.69 3.83 19.60
CA MET A 34 -7.83 4.97 20.51
C MET A 34 -7.12 6.20 19.92
N LEU A 35 -7.86 7.31 19.81
CA LEU A 35 -7.30 8.60 19.45
C LEU A 35 -6.42 9.11 20.60
N LEU A 36 -5.17 9.44 20.31
CA LEU A 36 -4.17 9.84 21.32
C LEU A 36 -4.12 11.34 21.57
N GLN A 37 -4.69 12.13 20.68
CA GLN A 37 -4.78 13.59 20.82
C GLN A 37 -6.16 14.07 20.40
N ASN A 38 -6.93 14.60 21.33
CA ASN A 38 -8.25 15.16 21.10
C ASN A 38 -8.38 16.55 21.77
N PRO A 39 -8.63 17.65 21.03
CA PRO A 39 -8.88 17.69 19.59
C PRO A 39 -7.66 17.30 18.74
N PRO A 40 -7.86 16.82 17.50
CA PRO A 40 -6.78 16.52 16.58
C PRO A 40 -6.06 17.81 16.17
N GLN A 41 -4.78 17.72 15.86
CA GLN A 41 -3.99 18.86 15.41
C GLN A 41 -4.39 19.27 13.99
N ARG A 42 -4.95 20.48 13.81
CA ARG A 42 -5.17 21.04 12.48
C ARG A 42 -3.85 21.53 11.89
N LEU A 43 -3.46 21.00 10.73
CA LEU A 43 -2.23 21.41 10.02
C LEU A 43 -2.50 22.54 9.04
N ALA A 44 -3.62 22.46 8.29
CA ALA A 44 -3.94 23.42 7.25
C ALA A 44 -5.44 23.53 7.02
N THR A 45 -5.82 24.61 6.36
CA THR A 45 -7.15 24.80 5.77
C THR A 45 -6.94 25.34 4.35
N PHE A 46 -7.58 24.71 3.37
CA PHE A 46 -7.55 25.16 1.98
C PHE A 46 -8.97 25.57 1.58
N SER A 47 -9.11 26.76 0.99
CA SER A 47 -10.31 27.06 0.23
C SER A 47 -10.32 26.24 -1.06
N ALA A 48 -11.49 26.01 -1.63
CA ALA A 48 -11.62 25.34 -2.94
C ALA A 48 -10.71 25.99 -4.01
N ALA A 49 -10.63 27.32 -4.04
CA ALA A 49 -9.79 28.07 -4.96
C ALA A 49 -8.29 27.90 -4.67
N SER A 50 -7.87 27.94 -3.39
CA SER A 50 -6.46 27.78 -3.03
C SER A 50 -5.96 26.34 -3.26
N LEU A 51 -6.81 25.35 -3.08
CA LEU A 51 -6.48 23.96 -3.37
C LEU A 51 -6.20 23.78 -4.87
N LEU A 52 -7.04 24.34 -5.73
CA LEU A 52 -6.83 24.29 -7.18
C LEU A 52 -5.50 24.95 -7.57
N ALA A 53 -5.17 26.11 -6.99
CA ALA A 53 -3.91 26.80 -7.24
C ALA A 53 -2.70 25.96 -6.77
N THR A 54 -2.80 25.31 -5.62
CA THR A 54 -1.74 24.42 -5.11
C THR A 54 -1.54 23.22 -6.03
N LEU A 55 -2.61 22.58 -6.49
CA LEU A 55 -2.54 21.49 -7.46
C LEU A 55 -1.85 21.92 -8.74
N VAL A 56 -2.27 23.03 -9.34
CA VAL A 56 -1.67 23.56 -10.57
C VAL A 56 -0.18 23.86 -10.38
N SER A 57 0.24 24.42 -9.24
CA SER A 57 1.64 24.70 -8.96
C SER A 57 2.51 23.46 -8.76
N HIS A 58 1.94 22.36 -8.27
CA HIS A 58 2.65 21.07 -8.15
C HIS A 58 2.75 20.33 -9.49
N ILE A 59 1.75 20.52 -10.34
CA ILE A 59 1.67 19.90 -11.67
C ILE A 59 2.59 20.63 -12.66
N ALA A 60 2.67 21.95 -12.58
CA ALA A 60 3.46 22.81 -13.46
C ALA A 60 4.28 23.82 -12.64
N PRO A 61 5.38 23.39 -12.00
CA PRO A 61 6.22 24.34 -11.28
C PRO A 61 6.74 25.42 -12.23
N PRO A 62 6.79 26.69 -11.80
CA PRO A 62 7.23 27.81 -12.64
C PRO A 62 8.64 27.58 -13.20
N GLY A 63 8.80 27.68 -14.53
CA GLY A 63 10.10 27.56 -15.20
C GLY A 63 10.53 26.14 -15.56
N VAL A 64 9.74 25.13 -15.24
CA VAL A 64 9.91 23.78 -15.78
C VAL A 64 9.02 23.67 -17.03
N PRO A 65 9.56 23.24 -18.19
CA PRO A 65 8.71 22.90 -19.33
C PRO A 65 7.64 21.93 -18.87
N LEU A 66 6.41 22.09 -19.35
CA LEU A 66 5.29 21.18 -19.10
C LEU A 66 5.79 19.74 -19.27
N ASP A 67 6.26 19.17 -18.16
CA ASP A 67 6.68 17.78 -18.13
C ASP A 67 5.43 16.92 -18.15
N LEU A 68 5.53 15.77 -18.71
CA LEU A 68 4.43 14.86 -19.05
C LEU A 68 3.75 14.20 -17.84
N SER A 69 4.26 14.42 -16.64
CA SER A 69 3.51 14.30 -15.37
C SER A 69 2.24 15.17 -15.38
N VAL A 70 2.21 16.21 -16.21
CA VAL A 70 1.11 17.13 -16.40
C VAL A 70 -0.10 16.47 -17.08
N ALA A 71 0.08 15.62 -18.08
CA ALA A 71 -1.04 15.04 -18.82
C ALA A 71 -1.94 14.16 -17.92
N GLY A 72 -1.34 13.34 -17.06
CA GLY A 72 -2.09 12.57 -16.07
C GLY A 72 -2.77 13.45 -15.02
N SER A 73 -2.11 14.52 -14.61
CA SER A 73 -2.62 15.44 -13.61
C SER A 73 -3.67 16.40 -14.18
N GLU A 74 -3.55 16.83 -15.44
CA GLU A 74 -4.61 17.55 -16.18
C GLU A 74 -5.85 16.65 -16.35
N TYR A 75 -5.65 15.39 -16.67
CA TYR A 75 -6.73 14.42 -16.71
C TYR A 75 -7.43 14.27 -15.36
N LEU A 76 -6.67 14.17 -14.26
CA LEU A 76 -7.21 14.14 -12.90
C LEU A 76 -8.08 15.35 -12.60
N LEU A 77 -7.61 16.56 -12.92
CA LEU A 77 -8.38 17.79 -12.72
C LEU A 77 -9.63 17.84 -13.60
N ALA A 78 -9.52 17.39 -14.85
CA ALA A 78 -10.66 17.36 -15.78
C ALA A 78 -11.75 16.36 -15.33
N GLN A 79 -11.37 15.20 -14.81
CA GLN A 79 -12.30 14.15 -14.37
C GLN A 79 -12.73 14.29 -12.90
N GLY A 80 -11.86 14.81 -12.03
CA GLY A 80 -12.16 15.04 -10.60
C GLY A 80 -13.17 16.15 -10.36
N GLY A 81 -13.36 17.02 -11.33
CA GLY A 81 -14.19 18.20 -11.24
C GLY A 81 -13.53 19.35 -10.47
N THR A 82 -14.07 20.55 -10.66
CA THR A 82 -13.61 21.74 -9.92
C THR A 82 -13.86 21.55 -8.42
N PRO A 83 -12.88 21.82 -7.54
CA PRO A 83 -13.09 21.84 -6.10
C PRO A 83 -14.28 22.69 -5.70
N VAL A 84 -15.14 22.16 -4.82
CA VAL A 84 -16.39 22.81 -4.37
C VAL A 84 -16.34 23.11 -2.88
N CYS A 85 -15.77 22.20 -2.09
CA CYS A 85 -15.67 22.34 -0.65
C CYS A 85 -14.30 22.91 -0.26
N ASP A 86 -14.31 23.77 0.73
CA ASP A 86 -13.11 24.04 1.53
C ASP A 86 -12.78 22.78 2.32
N ILE A 87 -11.51 22.58 2.63
CA ILE A 87 -11.06 21.42 3.39
C ILE A 87 -10.22 21.84 4.59
N ALA A 88 -10.47 21.22 5.73
CA ALA A 88 -9.59 21.28 6.89
C ALA A 88 -8.81 19.95 7.00
N VAL A 89 -7.50 20.04 7.11
CA VAL A 89 -6.58 18.89 7.20
C VAL A 89 -6.06 18.77 8.62
N TYR A 90 -6.32 17.62 9.23
CA TYR A 90 -5.91 17.31 10.58
C TYR A 90 -4.90 16.16 10.57
N HIS A 91 -3.91 16.26 11.43
CA HIS A 91 -3.04 15.18 11.81
C HIS A 91 -3.67 14.44 12.99
N ILE A 92 -4.00 13.17 12.80
CA ILE A 92 -4.50 12.29 13.86
C ILE A 92 -3.38 11.35 14.32
N ARG A 93 -3.35 11.04 15.61
CA ARG A 93 -2.44 10.06 16.21
C ARG A 93 -3.28 9.02 16.94
N TYR A 94 -2.96 7.75 16.75
CA TYR A 94 -3.76 6.66 17.29
C TYR A 94 -2.92 5.47 17.73
N ALA A 95 -3.51 4.65 18.61
CA ALA A 95 -2.93 3.39 19.03
C ALA A 95 -3.23 2.28 18.03
N THR A 96 -2.23 1.47 17.71
CA THR A 96 -2.31 0.31 16.83
C THR A 96 -1.34 -0.79 17.29
N VAL A 97 -1.06 -1.75 16.40
CA VAL A 97 -0.10 -2.84 16.64
C VAL A 97 0.97 -2.89 15.56
N GLY A 98 2.12 -3.45 15.90
CA GLY A 98 3.17 -3.79 14.94
C GLY A 98 2.96 -5.17 14.30
N GLY A 99 3.94 -5.60 13.48
CA GLY A 99 3.87 -6.85 12.71
C GLY A 99 3.85 -8.11 13.57
N ALA A 100 4.50 -8.10 14.72
CA ALA A 100 4.49 -9.18 15.71
C ALA A 100 3.36 -9.05 16.74
N GLY A 101 2.44 -8.08 16.56
CA GLY A 101 1.35 -7.82 17.50
C GLY A 101 1.73 -6.92 18.67
N GLU A 102 2.93 -6.37 18.70
CA GLU A 102 3.39 -5.43 19.72
C GLU A 102 2.59 -4.12 19.69
N SER A 103 2.25 -3.59 20.87
CA SER A 103 1.55 -2.32 20.99
C SER A 103 2.41 -1.17 20.46
N THR A 104 1.85 -0.34 19.59
CA THR A 104 2.54 0.82 19.01
C THR A 104 1.56 1.95 18.72
N THR A 105 2.07 3.02 18.13
CA THR A 105 1.29 4.16 17.66
C THR A 105 1.50 4.37 16.17
N ALA A 106 0.51 4.97 15.53
CA ALA A 106 0.64 5.48 14.18
C ALA A 106 -0.05 6.86 14.07
N SER A 107 0.09 7.48 12.92
CA SER A 107 -0.53 8.76 12.60
C SER A 107 -1.14 8.74 11.21
N GLY A 108 -1.86 9.78 10.85
CA GLY A 108 -2.44 9.92 9.52
C GLY A 108 -3.18 11.23 9.33
N ALA A 109 -3.75 11.39 8.15
CA ALA A 109 -4.59 12.51 7.80
C ALA A 109 -6.05 12.20 8.06
N LEU A 110 -6.76 13.21 8.60
CA LEU A 110 -8.20 13.35 8.52
C LEU A 110 -8.49 14.64 7.74
N MET A 111 -9.11 14.53 6.57
CA MET A 111 -9.51 15.68 5.77
C MET A 111 -11.03 15.83 5.84
N VAL A 112 -11.49 17.00 6.28
CA VAL A 112 -12.92 17.27 6.53
C VAL A 112 -13.39 18.36 5.59
N PRO A 113 -14.39 18.08 4.71
CA PRO A 113 -14.98 19.08 3.85
C PRO A 113 -15.82 20.07 4.66
N SER A 114 -15.86 21.33 4.22
CA SER A 114 -16.69 22.38 4.78
C SER A 114 -17.13 23.37 3.70
N GLY A 115 -18.18 24.15 3.98
CA GLY A 115 -18.68 25.16 3.06
C GLY A 115 -20.21 25.26 3.03
N LEU A 116 -20.73 26.14 2.16
CA LEU A 116 -22.15 26.39 2.03
C LEU A 116 -22.88 25.39 1.12
N ASP A 117 -22.18 24.78 0.17
CA ASP A 117 -22.74 23.75 -0.71
C ASP A 117 -23.21 22.55 0.12
N ALA A 118 -24.35 21.97 -0.26
CA ALA A 118 -24.92 20.81 0.43
C ALA A 118 -23.97 19.59 0.43
N ARG A 119 -23.09 19.48 -0.56
CA ARG A 119 -22.06 18.43 -0.64
C ARG A 119 -20.97 18.58 0.42
N CYS A 120 -20.83 19.73 1.06
CA CYS A 120 -19.74 20.03 1.99
C CYS A 120 -20.15 19.90 3.46
N ARG A 121 -21.36 19.45 3.76
CA ARG A 121 -21.92 19.40 5.13
C ARG A 121 -22.93 18.27 5.29
N GLY A 122 -23.32 18.01 6.54
CA GLY A 122 -24.20 16.91 6.89
C GLY A 122 -23.50 15.56 6.90
N GLY A 123 -24.25 14.49 6.72
CA GLY A 123 -23.72 13.12 6.64
C GLY A 123 -22.93 12.89 5.35
N ARG A 124 -21.60 12.82 5.44
CA ARG A 124 -20.71 12.67 4.29
C ARG A 124 -20.19 11.25 4.16
N PRO A 125 -19.96 10.76 2.93
CA PRO A 125 -19.27 9.50 2.72
C PRO A 125 -17.81 9.59 3.19
N VAL A 126 -17.26 8.48 3.65
CA VAL A 126 -15.86 8.36 4.09
C VAL A 126 -15.06 7.56 3.06
N VAL A 127 -13.91 8.09 2.66
CA VAL A 127 -12.88 7.35 1.93
C VAL A 127 -11.76 7.00 2.90
N LEU A 128 -11.52 5.71 3.10
CA LEU A 128 -10.37 5.17 3.80
C LEU A 128 -9.30 4.82 2.77
N TYR A 129 -8.21 5.57 2.76
CA TYR A 129 -7.18 5.49 1.74
C TYR A 129 -5.88 4.90 2.27
N ALA A 130 -5.32 3.96 1.54
CA ALA A 130 -4.03 3.35 1.79
C ALA A 130 -2.98 3.86 0.78
N HIS A 131 -1.89 4.48 1.29
CA HIS A 131 -0.86 5.06 0.43
C HIS A 131 0.14 4.04 -0.12
N GLY A 132 0.85 4.41 -1.19
CA GLY A 132 1.89 3.62 -1.84
C GLY A 132 3.20 3.55 -1.03
N THR A 133 4.18 2.81 -1.55
CA THR A 133 5.47 2.60 -0.89
C THR A 133 6.27 3.90 -0.81
N THR A 134 6.69 4.26 0.40
CA THR A 134 7.65 5.34 0.65
C THR A 134 8.83 4.85 1.48
N THR A 135 10.03 5.37 1.22
CA THR A 135 11.23 5.06 2.01
C THR A 135 11.48 6.06 3.13
N ALA A 136 10.83 7.23 3.08
CA ALA A 136 11.06 8.32 4.02
C ALA A 136 10.35 8.05 5.36
N ARG A 137 11.10 7.87 6.44
CA ARG A 137 10.54 7.67 7.78
C ARG A 137 9.68 8.84 8.25
N SER A 138 10.00 10.06 7.81
CA SER A 138 9.26 11.29 8.13
C SER A 138 8.02 11.50 7.27
N PHE A 139 7.63 10.53 6.43
CA PHE A 139 6.47 10.68 5.55
C PHE A 139 5.20 10.96 6.36
N ASN A 140 4.50 12.03 5.98
CA ASN A 140 3.24 12.43 6.58
C ASN A 140 2.25 12.84 5.49
N ILE A 141 1.24 12.00 5.23
CA ILE A 141 0.24 12.23 4.19
C ILE A 141 -0.66 13.46 4.48
N ALA A 142 -0.68 13.94 5.73
CA ALA A 142 -1.39 15.15 6.11
C ALA A 142 -0.64 16.44 5.73
N ASP A 143 0.66 16.38 5.41
CA ASP A 143 1.42 17.53 4.93
C ASP A 143 1.23 17.72 3.42
N LEU A 144 0.20 18.44 3.02
CA LEU A 144 -0.12 18.70 1.60
C LEU A 144 0.82 19.71 0.94
N THR A 145 1.76 20.31 1.67
CA THR A 145 2.73 21.27 1.15
C THR A 145 4.07 20.64 0.78
N GLY A 146 4.31 19.42 1.26
CA GLY A 146 5.53 18.65 0.99
C GLY A 146 5.59 18.15 -0.45
N GLN A 147 6.71 18.38 -1.14
CA GLN A 147 6.91 17.97 -2.55
C GLN A 147 6.81 16.45 -2.78
N GLN A 148 6.91 15.64 -1.73
CA GLN A 148 6.86 14.17 -1.81
C GLN A 148 5.45 13.60 -1.55
N ASN A 149 4.42 14.44 -1.44
CA ASN A 149 3.08 14.02 -1.04
C ASN A 149 2.01 14.27 -2.12
N ALA A 150 2.29 13.82 -3.34
CA ALA A 150 1.33 13.93 -4.45
C ALA A 150 0.00 13.20 -4.13
N GLU A 151 0.08 12.03 -3.47
CA GLU A 151 -1.12 11.27 -3.10
C GLU A 151 -2.03 12.06 -2.15
N GLY A 152 -1.49 12.73 -1.14
CA GLY A 152 -2.27 13.58 -0.24
C GLY A 152 -3.01 14.72 -0.97
N LEU A 153 -2.36 15.35 -1.94
CA LEU A 153 -2.99 16.38 -2.78
C LEU A 153 -4.09 15.80 -3.68
N PHE A 154 -3.88 14.62 -4.27
CA PHE A 154 -4.91 13.96 -5.07
C PHE A 154 -6.14 13.61 -4.22
N LEU A 155 -5.93 13.13 -3.01
CA LEU A 155 -7.02 12.86 -2.07
C LEU A 155 -7.82 14.12 -1.71
N ALA A 156 -7.11 15.21 -1.44
CA ALA A 156 -7.73 16.50 -1.16
C ALA A 156 -8.57 16.98 -2.34
N ALA A 157 -8.03 16.90 -3.57
CA ALA A 157 -8.68 17.39 -4.78
C ALA A 157 -9.85 16.52 -5.24
N LEU A 158 -9.63 15.20 -5.30
CA LEU A 158 -10.62 14.29 -5.89
C LEU A 158 -11.74 13.91 -4.92
N PHE A 159 -11.44 13.83 -3.62
CA PHE A 159 -12.39 13.35 -2.64
C PHE A 159 -12.81 14.42 -1.64
N ALA A 160 -11.88 15.00 -0.87
CA ALA A 160 -12.25 15.91 0.20
C ALA A 160 -12.95 17.18 -0.34
N SER A 161 -12.41 17.79 -1.40
CA SER A 161 -13.02 18.98 -2.02
C SER A 161 -14.33 18.68 -2.77
N GLN A 162 -14.64 17.42 -2.98
CA GLN A 162 -15.90 16.94 -3.57
C GLN A 162 -16.88 16.42 -2.49
N GLY A 163 -16.56 16.65 -1.21
CA GLY A 163 -17.46 16.39 -0.11
C GLY A 163 -17.33 15.02 0.54
N TYR A 164 -16.25 14.29 0.33
CA TYR A 164 -15.92 13.11 1.10
C TYR A 164 -15.10 13.47 2.33
N ILE A 165 -15.31 12.80 3.45
CA ILE A 165 -14.34 12.75 4.53
C ILE A 165 -13.25 11.79 4.10
N VAL A 166 -11.98 12.20 4.19
CA VAL A 166 -10.85 11.34 3.85
C VAL A 166 -10.09 10.97 5.13
N VAL A 167 -9.85 9.67 5.29
CA VAL A 167 -9.00 9.11 6.35
C VAL A 167 -7.86 8.37 5.66
N ALA A 168 -6.61 8.83 5.89
CA ALA A 168 -5.43 8.25 5.26
C ALA A 168 -4.33 8.06 6.31
N PRO A 169 -4.11 6.84 6.82
CA PRO A 169 -3.02 6.56 7.75
C PRO A 169 -1.65 6.68 7.08
N ASN A 170 -0.64 7.08 7.86
CA ASN A 170 0.78 7.02 7.49
C ASN A 170 1.34 5.60 7.65
N TYR A 171 0.60 4.70 8.27
CA TYR A 171 0.97 3.39 8.81
C TYR A 171 1.95 3.44 10.01
N ALA A 172 1.98 2.35 10.76
CA ALA A 172 2.99 2.11 11.77
C ALA A 172 4.40 2.05 11.13
N GLY A 173 5.36 2.70 11.78
CA GLY A 173 6.73 2.83 11.30
C GLY A 173 7.07 4.15 10.62
N TYR A 174 6.08 5.00 10.34
CA TYR A 174 6.27 6.32 9.72
C TYR A 174 5.92 7.48 10.66
N ASP A 175 6.38 8.69 10.32
CA ASP A 175 6.09 9.94 11.00
C ASP A 175 6.31 9.83 12.53
N THR A 176 5.27 10.00 13.32
CA THR A 176 5.33 9.96 14.80
C THR A 176 5.15 8.55 15.40
N SER A 177 5.15 7.52 14.58
CA SER A 177 5.07 6.13 15.04
C SER A 177 6.22 5.75 15.94
N THR A 178 5.92 5.03 17.03
CA THR A 178 6.94 4.48 17.94
C THR A 178 7.55 3.17 17.44
N LEU A 179 6.97 2.56 16.40
CA LEU A 179 7.50 1.33 15.79
C LEU A 179 8.78 1.64 14.99
N PRO A 180 9.90 0.90 15.21
CA PRO A 180 11.16 1.19 14.53
C PRO A 180 11.22 0.70 13.08
N TYR A 181 10.22 -0.04 12.59
CA TYR A 181 10.12 -0.57 11.24
C TYR A 181 8.70 -0.40 10.69
N HIS A 182 8.51 -0.56 9.39
CA HIS A 182 7.19 -0.60 8.77
C HIS A 182 6.79 -2.05 8.50
N PRO A 183 5.61 -2.54 8.95
CA PRO A 183 5.11 -3.89 8.69
C PRO A 183 4.65 -4.09 7.25
N TYR A 184 5.58 -3.99 6.30
CA TYR A 184 5.35 -3.94 4.87
C TYR A 184 4.68 -5.21 4.33
N LEU A 185 3.53 -5.07 3.65
CA LEU A 185 2.72 -6.14 3.05
C LEU A 185 2.36 -7.28 4.04
N ILE A 186 2.20 -6.97 5.32
CA ILE A 186 1.63 -7.88 6.31
C ILE A 186 0.14 -7.60 6.40
N ALA A 187 -0.67 -8.44 5.74
CA ALA A 187 -2.10 -8.22 5.54
C ALA A 187 -2.88 -8.00 6.83
N ASP A 188 -2.64 -8.82 7.84
CA ASP A 188 -3.30 -8.73 9.14
C ASP A 188 -2.97 -7.42 9.87
N GLN A 189 -1.68 -7.05 9.91
CA GLN A 189 -1.27 -5.84 10.60
C GLN A 189 -1.74 -4.59 9.86
N GLN A 190 -1.51 -4.51 8.53
CA GLN A 190 -1.87 -3.31 7.78
C GLN A 190 -3.39 -3.07 7.72
N SER A 191 -4.19 -4.13 7.65
CA SER A 191 -5.65 -4.00 7.78
C SER A 191 -6.09 -3.52 9.17
N LYS A 192 -5.41 -3.98 10.23
CA LYS A 192 -5.65 -3.48 11.59
C LYS A 192 -5.32 -2.00 11.71
N ASP A 193 -4.20 -1.56 11.16
CA ASP A 193 -3.76 -0.16 11.16
C ASP A 193 -4.79 0.75 10.47
N MET A 194 -5.28 0.34 9.29
CA MET A 194 -6.34 1.05 8.56
C MET A 194 -7.64 1.18 9.39
N ILE A 195 -8.08 0.09 10.03
CA ILE A 195 -9.30 0.06 10.85
C ILE A 195 -9.13 0.92 12.10
N ASP A 196 -7.94 0.90 12.71
CA ASP A 196 -7.61 1.72 13.88
C ASP A 196 -7.59 3.21 13.54
N ALA A 197 -7.02 3.58 12.38
CA ALA A 197 -7.06 4.94 11.86
C ALA A 197 -8.49 5.44 11.62
N LEU A 198 -9.35 4.61 11.02
CA LEU A 198 -10.76 4.95 10.81
C LEU A 198 -11.49 5.15 12.14
N THR A 199 -11.24 4.30 13.12
CA THR A 199 -11.85 4.40 14.48
C THR A 199 -11.42 5.68 15.16
N ALA A 200 -10.13 6.03 15.11
CA ALA A 200 -9.60 7.27 15.66
C ALA A 200 -10.15 8.51 14.94
N ALA A 201 -10.23 8.48 13.61
CA ALA A 201 -10.78 9.56 12.81
C ALA A 201 -12.26 9.84 13.14
N ARG A 202 -13.07 8.80 13.29
CA ARG A 202 -14.46 8.91 13.74
C ARG A 202 -14.58 9.53 15.13
N SER A 203 -13.66 9.20 16.02
CA SER A 203 -13.59 9.80 17.37
C SER A 203 -13.14 11.26 17.34
N ALA A 204 -12.34 11.65 16.33
CA ALA A 204 -11.86 13.01 16.15
C ALA A 204 -12.88 13.97 15.51
N LEU A 205 -13.79 13.47 14.68
CA LEU A 205 -14.76 14.28 13.92
C LEU A 205 -15.56 15.28 14.77
N PRO A 206 -16.11 14.93 15.96
CA PRO A 206 -16.88 15.86 16.76
C PRO A 206 -16.07 17.07 17.28
N ALA A 207 -14.75 16.92 17.40
CA ALA A 207 -13.83 17.96 17.87
C ALA A 207 -13.11 18.68 16.72
N ALA A 208 -13.31 18.24 15.48
CA ALA A 208 -12.84 18.95 14.29
C ALA A 208 -13.71 20.23 14.11
N ASP A 209 -13.07 21.32 13.68
CA ASP A 209 -13.72 22.63 13.53
C ASP A 209 -14.75 22.70 12.37
N ALA A 210 -15.33 21.59 11.98
CA ALA A 210 -16.39 21.49 10.99
C ALA A 210 -17.67 20.90 11.62
N PRO A 211 -18.33 21.63 12.52
CA PRO A 211 -19.43 21.11 13.36
C PRO A 211 -20.65 20.62 12.56
N LEU A 212 -20.70 20.93 11.27
CA LEU A 212 -21.81 20.57 10.38
C LEU A 212 -21.52 19.31 9.56
N THR A 213 -20.31 18.72 9.65
CA THR A 213 -19.92 17.54 8.86
C THR A 213 -19.80 16.31 9.75
N THR A 214 -20.52 15.26 9.41
CA THR A 214 -20.56 13.98 10.13
C THR A 214 -20.35 12.81 9.17
N ASP A 215 -19.96 11.65 9.70
CA ASP A 215 -19.93 10.40 8.93
C ASP A 215 -21.36 10.00 8.54
N GLY A 216 -21.63 9.90 7.26
CA GLY A 216 -22.92 9.53 6.68
C GLY A 216 -23.14 8.01 6.57
N GLY A 217 -22.21 7.20 7.04
CA GLY A 217 -22.31 5.73 7.08
C GLY A 217 -21.93 5.01 5.77
N ARG A 218 -21.63 5.73 4.69
CA ARG A 218 -21.06 5.11 3.47
C ARG A 218 -19.53 5.10 3.58
N LEU A 219 -18.94 3.91 3.53
CA LEU A 219 -17.49 3.72 3.63
C LEU A 219 -16.93 3.15 2.32
N PHE A 220 -15.97 3.83 1.78
CA PHE A 220 -15.21 3.44 0.59
C PHE A 220 -13.76 3.15 0.97
N VAL A 221 -13.20 2.06 0.45
CA VAL A 221 -11.82 1.65 0.73
C VAL A 221 -11.04 1.63 -0.58
N THR A 222 -9.91 2.34 -0.63
CA THR A 222 -9.05 2.39 -1.84
C THR A 222 -7.61 2.62 -1.47
N GLY A 223 -6.71 2.45 -2.44
CA GLY A 223 -5.28 2.66 -2.30
C GLY A 223 -4.54 2.27 -3.56
N TYR A 224 -3.30 2.75 -3.69
CA TYR A 224 -2.47 2.55 -4.88
C TYR A 224 -1.19 1.78 -4.55
N SER A 225 -0.75 0.89 -5.45
CA SER A 225 0.51 0.13 -5.30
C SER A 225 0.50 -0.73 -4.02
N GLN A 226 1.45 -0.57 -3.08
CA GLN A 226 1.34 -1.14 -1.74
C GLN A 226 -0.05 -0.89 -1.15
N GLY A 227 -0.56 0.35 -1.30
CA GLY A 227 -1.88 0.73 -0.81
C GLY A 227 -3.02 -0.03 -1.49
N GLY A 228 -2.89 -0.43 -2.74
CA GLY A 228 -3.84 -1.31 -3.40
C GLY A 228 -3.96 -2.66 -2.69
N TYR A 229 -2.83 -3.27 -2.36
CA TYR A 229 -2.81 -4.49 -1.53
C TYR A 229 -3.43 -4.26 -0.16
N VAL A 230 -3.05 -3.16 0.52
CA VAL A 230 -3.58 -2.82 1.86
C VAL A 230 -5.08 -2.58 1.83
N ALA A 231 -5.58 -1.91 0.80
CA ALA A 231 -7.02 -1.66 0.62
C ALA A 231 -7.80 -2.97 0.47
N MET A 232 -7.31 -3.92 -0.35
CA MET A 232 -7.94 -5.23 -0.52
C MET A 232 -7.87 -6.07 0.77
N ALA A 233 -6.73 -6.08 1.46
CA ALA A 233 -6.59 -6.75 2.75
C ALA A 233 -7.52 -6.16 3.81
N THR A 234 -7.70 -4.82 3.80
CA THR A 234 -8.61 -4.11 4.70
C THR A 234 -10.06 -4.46 4.43
N GLN A 235 -10.49 -4.46 3.16
CA GLN A 235 -11.84 -4.90 2.79
C GLN A 235 -12.10 -6.32 3.30
N ARG A 236 -11.19 -7.28 3.01
CA ARG A 236 -11.27 -8.66 3.48
C ARG A 236 -11.42 -8.73 5.01
N ALA A 237 -10.60 -7.98 5.74
CA ALA A 237 -10.64 -8.00 7.21
C ALA A 237 -11.93 -7.38 7.77
N MET A 238 -12.42 -6.30 7.16
CA MET A 238 -13.68 -5.65 7.56
C MET A 238 -14.87 -6.58 7.31
N GLU A 239 -14.97 -7.18 6.13
CA GLU A 239 -16.05 -8.12 5.78
C GLU A 239 -16.03 -9.35 6.70
N ALA A 240 -14.85 -9.91 7.01
CA ALA A 240 -14.71 -11.00 7.96
C ALA A 240 -15.15 -10.63 9.38
N ALA A 241 -15.00 -9.36 9.77
CA ALA A 241 -15.47 -8.82 11.05
C ALA A 241 -16.94 -8.37 11.03
N GLY A 242 -17.66 -8.53 9.92
CA GLY A 242 -19.05 -8.04 9.77
C GLY A 242 -19.16 -6.52 9.66
N LEU A 243 -18.08 -5.81 9.40
CA LEU A 243 -18.07 -4.37 9.19
C LEU A 243 -18.46 -4.05 7.73
N ARG A 244 -19.38 -3.13 7.57
CA ARG A 244 -19.89 -2.79 6.24
C ARG A 244 -18.90 -1.92 5.47
N VAL A 245 -18.55 -2.36 4.28
CA VAL A 245 -17.90 -1.58 3.22
C VAL A 245 -18.94 -1.29 2.14
N THR A 246 -19.05 -0.04 1.70
CA THR A 246 -19.99 0.34 0.62
C THR A 246 -19.46 -0.15 -0.72
N ALA A 247 -18.21 0.13 -1.03
CA ALA A 247 -17.46 -0.40 -2.16
C ALA A 247 -15.96 -0.27 -1.91
N ALA A 248 -15.16 -1.06 -2.62
CA ALA A 248 -13.71 -0.93 -2.59
C ALA A 248 -13.14 -0.81 -4.01
N ALA A 249 -11.99 -0.12 -4.10
CA ALA A 249 -11.33 0.08 -5.38
C ALA A 249 -9.80 0.03 -5.22
N PRO A 250 -9.22 -1.15 -4.99
CA PRO A 250 -7.76 -1.32 -4.95
C PRO A 250 -7.15 -1.13 -6.34
N MET A 251 -6.05 -0.36 -6.42
CA MET A 251 -5.38 0.01 -7.66
C MET A 251 -3.95 -0.53 -7.70
N SER A 252 -3.56 -1.20 -8.78
CA SER A 252 -2.20 -1.72 -9.07
C SER A 252 -1.50 -2.34 -7.86
N GLY A 253 -2.20 -3.21 -7.11
CA GLY A 253 -1.65 -3.82 -5.89
C GLY A 253 -1.12 -5.24 -6.10
N PRO A 254 -0.09 -5.66 -5.33
CA PRO A 254 0.46 -7.02 -5.37
C PRO A 254 -0.42 -8.02 -4.61
N TYR A 255 -1.63 -8.25 -5.07
CA TYR A 255 -2.66 -9.05 -4.39
C TYR A 255 -2.31 -10.53 -4.27
N ALA A 256 -1.80 -11.12 -5.35
CA ALA A 256 -1.32 -12.50 -5.44
C ALA A 256 0.16 -12.55 -5.05
N LEU A 257 0.47 -12.12 -3.84
CA LEU A 257 1.81 -11.80 -3.38
C LEU A 257 2.81 -12.95 -3.53
N ALA A 258 2.38 -14.19 -3.28
CA ALA A 258 3.25 -15.36 -3.41
C ALA A 258 3.66 -15.58 -4.88
N ALA A 259 2.71 -15.51 -5.81
CA ALA A 259 3.00 -15.65 -7.24
C ALA A 259 3.84 -14.47 -7.78
N PHE A 260 3.57 -13.25 -7.30
CA PHE A 260 4.34 -12.07 -7.68
C PHE A 260 5.82 -12.19 -7.28
N VAL A 261 6.10 -12.62 -6.05
CA VAL A 261 7.49 -12.82 -5.60
C VAL A 261 8.13 -14.03 -6.28
N ASP A 262 7.38 -15.11 -6.55
CA ASP A 262 7.87 -16.22 -7.36
C ASP A 262 8.30 -15.72 -8.76
N ALA A 263 7.51 -14.87 -9.42
CA ALA A 263 7.85 -14.27 -10.71
C ALA A 263 9.17 -13.48 -10.66
N VAL A 264 9.36 -12.67 -9.61
CA VAL A 264 10.61 -11.93 -9.39
C VAL A 264 11.81 -12.88 -9.24
N PHE A 265 11.68 -13.92 -8.44
CA PHE A 265 12.77 -14.90 -8.25
C PHE A 265 13.08 -15.70 -9.52
N TYR A 266 12.09 -15.95 -10.38
CA TYR A 266 12.27 -16.57 -11.69
C TYR A 266 12.85 -15.63 -12.75
N GLY A 267 13.02 -14.34 -12.46
CA GLY A 267 13.74 -13.39 -13.30
C GLY A 267 12.96 -12.19 -13.82
N GLU A 268 11.66 -12.09 -13.55
CA GLU A 268 10.87 -10.88 -13.81
C GLU A 268 11.09 -9.86 -12.69
N VAL A 269 12.30 -9.27 -12.67
CA VAL A 269 12.70 -8.37 -11.57
C VAL A 269 12.08 -7.00 -11.79
N ASP A 270 11.20 -6.58 -10.89
CA ASP A 270 10.55 -5.27 -10.96
C ASP A 270 11.52 -4.10 -10.77
N GLY A 271 11.12 -2.92 -11.26
CA GLY A 271 11.98 -1.73 -11.25
C GLY A 271 12.28 -1.16 -9.85
N GLY A 272 11.62 -1.64 -8.81
CA GLY A 272 11.81 -1.23 -7.40
C GLY A 272 12.35 -2.34 -6.50
N ALA A 273 12.70 -3.49 -7.07
CA ALA A 273 12.96 -4.73 -6.34
C ALA A 273 13.91 -4.61 -5.15
N PRO A 274 15.06 -3.90 -5.18
CA PRO A 274 15.93 -3.81 -4.01
C PRO A 274 15.27 -3.13 -2.80
N ILE A 275 14.47 -2.08 -3.02
CA ILE A 275 13.70 -1.41 -1.96
C ILE A 275 12.61 -2.34 -1.44
N VAL A 276 11.81 -2.92 -2.36
CA VAL A 276 10.68 -3.80 -2.01
C VAL A 276 11.15 -5.05 -1.28
N ALA A 277 12.22 -5.70 -1.76
CA ALA A 277 12.79 -6.88 -1.13
C ALA A 277 13.33 -6.57 0.27
N THR A 278 13.99 -5.41 0.45
CA THR A 278 14.47 -4.98 1.76
C THR A 278 13.31 -4.79 2.73
N PHE A 279 12.27 -4.04 2.35
CA PHE A 279 11.08 -3.87 3.19
C PHE A 279 10.41 -5.20 3.52
N LEU A 280 10.11 -6.00 2.50
CA LEU A 280 9.36 -7.25 2.65
C LEU A 280 10.08 -8.24 3.59
N VAL A 281 11.34 -8.54 3.27
CA VAL A 281 12.12 -9.57 3.98
C VAL A 281 12.41 -9.16 5.42
N THR A 282 12.76 -7.88 5.66
CA THR A 282 13.03 -7.40 7.01
C THR A 282 11.76 -7.23 7.84
N ALA A 283 10.65 -6.77 7.26
CA ALA A 283 9.37 -6.71 7.94
C ALA A 283 8.87 -8.10 8.35
N TYR A 284 9.01 -9.07 7.46
CA TYR A 284 8.63 -10.46 7.76
C TYR A 284 9.54 -11.08 8.82
N GLN A 285 10.84 -10.79 8.80
CA GLN A 285 11.74 -11.21 9.88
C GLN A 285 11.33 -10.62 11.23
N LYS A 286 10.93 -9.34 11.27
CA LYS A 286 10.43 -8.71 12.50
C LYS A 286 9.12 -9.33 12.99
N ALA A 287 8.21 -9.65 12.06
CA ALA A 287 6.89 -10.19 12.40
C ALA A 287 6.93 -11.67 12.78
N TYR A 288 7.69 -12.49 12.06
CA TYR A 288 7.65 -13.95 12.18
C TYR A 288 8.90 -14.55 12.83
N ALA A 289 9.99 -13.82 12.91
CA ALA A 289 11.26 -14.18 13.55
C ALA A 289 11.94 -15.46 13.01
N ASN A 290 11.54 -15.93 11.82
CA ASN A 290 12.01 -17.20 11.26
C ASN A 290 12.42 -17.14 9.78
N ILE A 291 12.44 -15.95 9.17
CA ILE A 291 12.74 -15.79 7.73
C ILE A 291 14.20 -16.14 7.45
N TYR A 292 15.10 -15.74 8.33
CA TYR A 292 16.53 -16.07 8.30
C TYR A 292 17.14 -16.08 9.71
N PRO A 293 18.17 -16.91 9.95
CA PRO A 293 18.96 -16.85 11.17
C PRO A 293 19.82 -15.57 11.26
N SER A 294 20.33 -15.12 10.10
CA SER A 294 21.16 -13.91 9.97
C SER A 294 20.82 -13.21 8.65
N ALA A 295 20.84 -11.88 8.64
CA ALA A 295 20.68 -11.10 7.41
C ALA A 295 21.74 -11.50 6.34
N ALA A 296 22.93 -11.92 6.78
CA ALA A 296 24.01 -12.41 5.91
C ALA A 296 23.68 -13.74 5.21
N ASP A 297 22.62 -14.45 5.57
CA ASP A 297 22.16 -15.64 4.85
C ASP A 297 21.36 -15.28 3.60
N VAL A 298 20.76 -14.10 3.57
CA VAL A 298 19.91 -13.61 2.48
C VAL A 298 20.61 -12.56 1.64
N PHE A 299 21.22 -11.57 2.30
CA PHE A 299 21.77 -10.38 1.65
C PHE A 299 23.28 -10.48 1.45
N GLU A 300 23.78 -9.91 0.36
CA GLU A 300 25.21 -9.83 0.10
C GLU A 300 25.94 -9.01 1.18
N ALA A 301 27.22 -9.34 1.42
CA ALA A 301 27.98 -8.81 2.55
C ALA A 301 28.00 -7.26 2.64
N PRO A 302 28.07 -6.49 1.54
CA PRO A 302 28.04 -5.03 1.62
C PRO A 302 26.75 -4.48 2.22
N TYR A 303 25.62 -5.21 2.11
CA TYR A 303 24.29 -4.76 2.49
C TYR A 303 23.77 -5.39 3.79
N ALA A 304 24.21 -6.60 4.12
CA ALA A 304 23.70 -7.37 5.25
C ALA A 304 23.82 -6.64 6.59
N ALA A 305 24.91 -5.90 6.81
CA ALA A 305 25.12 -5.18 8.07
C ALA A 305 24.16 -3.99 8.19
N GLY A 306 23.22 -4.08 9.13
CA GLY A 306 22.26 -3.00 9.44
C GLY A 306 21.04 -2.92 8.53
N ILE A 307 20.85 -3.84 7.57
CA ILE A 307 19.70 -3.83 6.66
C ILE A 307 18.37 -3.96 7.41
N ASP A 308 18.35 -4.67 8.53
CA ASP A 308 17.16 -4.86 9.39
C ASP A 308 16.58 -3.55 9.97
N ALA A 309 17.37 -2.48 9.98
CA ALA A 309 16.97 -1.18 10.50
C ALA A 309 17.08 -0.07 9.44
N LEU A 310 17.31 -0.43 8.17
CA LEU A 310 17.56 0.54 7.11
C LEU A 310 16.30 1.27 6.66
N LEU A 311 15.18 0.57 6.58
CA LEU A 311 13.92 1.12 6.07
C LEU A 311 12.77 1.00 7.10
N PRO A 312 11.92 2.04 7.20
CA PRO A 312 11.99 3.36 6.57
C PRO A 312 13.20 4.16 7.05
N SER A 313 13.74 5.03 6.21
CA SER A 313 15.00 5.74 6.42
C SER A 313 14.83 7.25 6.62
N SER A 314 15.78 7.87 7.32
CA SER A 314 15.96 9.32 7.30
C SER A 314 16.71 9.81 6.05
N LEU A 315 17.35 8.90 5.31
CA LEU A 315 17.99 9.18 4.04
C LEU A 315 16.95 9.21 2.91
N SER A 316 17.18 10.06 1.92
CA SER A 316 16.41 10.01 0.69
C SER A 316 16.72 8.71 -0.10
N ARG A 317 15.85 8.34 -1.02
CA ARG A 317 16.09 7.18 -1.90
C ARG A 317 17.38 7.34 -2.70
N SER A 318 17.68 8.53 -3.20
CA SER A 318 18.93 8.83 -3.90
C SER A 318 20.15 8.69 -3.00
N ASP A 319 20.06 9.11 -1.74
CA ASP A 319 21.16 8.98 -0.78
C ASP A 319 21.41 7.52 -0.39
N LEU A 320 20.37 6.72 -0.26
CA LEU A 320 20.51 5.27 -0.02
C LEU A 320 21.36 4.60 -1.11
N TYR A 321 21.14 4.98 -2.37
CA TYR A 321 21.91 4.46 -3.49
C TYR A 321 23.32 5.08 -3.56
N ALA A 322 23.42 6.40 -3.45
CA ALA A 322 24.70 7.11 -3.54
C ALA A 322 25.70 6.71 -2.44
N GLN A 323 25.18 6.37 -1.24
CA GLN A 323 25.98 5.89 -0.12
C GLN A 323 26.22 4.36 -0.14
N GLY A 324 25.77 3.66 -1.18
CA GLY A 324 25.90 2.21 -1.31
C GLY A 324 25.18 1.41 -0.23
N LYS A 325 24.11 1.98 0.37
CA LYS A 325 23.27 1.27 1.35
C LYS A 325 22.40 0.21 0.72
N LEU A 326 21.98 0.43 -0.53
CA LEU A 326 21.25 -0.49 -1.39
C LEU A 326 21.73 -0.33 -2.83
N PRO A 327 21.67 -1.38 -3.65
CA PRO A 327 21.84 -1.23 -5.10
C PRO A 327 20.59 -0.55 -5.68
N GLN A 328 20.75 0.19 -6.77
CA GLN A 328 19.62 0.90 -7.38
C GLN A 328 18.64 -0.05 -8.07
N TYR A 329 19.17 -1.06 -8.76
CA TYR A 329 18.37 -1.97 -9.58
C TYR A 329 18.68 -3.45 -9.34
N ALA A 330 19.96 -3.82 -9.16
CA ALA A 330 20.38 -5.21 -9.15
C ALA A 330 19.88 -5.95 -7.89
N LEU A 331 18.90 -6.80 -8.08
CA LEU A 331 18.43 -7.71 -7.03
C LEU A 331 19.27 -8.98 -7.00
N PHE A 332 19.65 -9.49 -8.17
CA PHE A 332 20.34 -10.77 -8.34
C PHE A 332 21.62 -10.65 -9.15
N SER A 333 22.53 -11.60 -8.92
CA SER A 333 23.72 -11.80 -9.73
C SER A 333 23.35 -12.10 -11.20
N PRO A 334 24.14 -11.60 -12.17
CA PRO A 334 23.99 -11.97 -13.57
C PRO A 334 24.41 -13.42 -13.85
N THR A 335 25.00 -14.10 -12.86
CA THR A 335 25.34 -15.53 -12.96
C THR A 335 24.17 -16.36 -12.43
N PRO A 336 23.74 -17.41 -13.16
CA PRO A 336 22.70 -18.31 -12.67
C PRO A 336 23.03 -18.88 -11.28
N PRO A 337 22.07 -19.01 -10.35
CA PRO A 337 22.34 -19.52 -9.00
C PRO A 337 22.64 -21.03 -8.97
N GLY A 338 22.70 -21.66 -10.12
CA GLY A 338 23.04 -23.07 -10.33
C GLY A 338 22.71 -23.50 -11.76
N PRO A 339 23.28 -24.59 -12.26
CA PRO A 339 23.07 -25.03 -13.65
C PRO A 339 21.63 -25.39 -13.97
N VAL A 340 20.84 -25.80 -12.98
CA VAL A 340 19.41 -26.11 -13.11
C VAL A 340 18.58 -24.84 -13.34
N PHE A 341 19.11 -23.67 -13.00
CA PHE A 341 18.43 -22.38 -13.07
C PHE A 341 19.05 -21.46 -14.13
N ALA A 342 19.69 -22.01 -15.15
CA ALA A 342 20.34 -21.23 -16.20
C ALA A 342 19.37 -20.23 -16.86
N ASP A 343 18.15 -20.65 -17.12
CA ASP A 343 17.13 -19.85 -17.79
C ASP A 343 16.51 -18.74 -16.88
N SER A 344 16.76 -18.77 -15.57
CA SER A 344 16.21 -17.79 -14.63
C SER A 344 16.97 -16.45 -14.60
N VAL A 345 18.07 -16.34 -15.33
CA VAL A 345 18.88 -15.09 -15.45
C VAL A 345 18.48 -14.29 -16.67
N THR A 346 17.97 -14.95 -17.69
CA THR A 346 17.48 -14.28 -18.89
C THR A 346 16.08 -13.75 -18.63
N PRO A 347 15.79 -12.46 -18.94
CA PRO A 347 14.45 -11.93 -18.82
C PRO A 347 13.45 -12.80 -19.60
N PRO A 348 12.28 -13.12 -19.02
CA PRO A 348 11.30 -13.98 -19.68
C PRO A 348 10.85 -13.39 -21.01
N SER A 349 10.80 -14.21 -22.04
CA SER A 349 10.37 -13.79 -23.38
C SER A 349 8.86 -13.50 -23.48
N THR A 350 8.05 -13.94 -22.53
CA THR A 350 6.60 -13.74 -22.50
C THR A 350 6.21 -12.26 -22.36
N LEU A 351 7.06 -11.42 -21.76
CA LEU A 351 6.88 -9.97 -21.61
C LEU A 351 8.04 -9.23 -22.30
N VAL A 352 8.18 -9.42 -23.60
CA VAL A 352 9.31 -8.90 -24.40
C VAL A 352 9.50 -7.39 -24.24
N THR A 353 8.41 -6.63 -24.11
CA THR A 353 8.44 -5.17 -23.90
C THR A 353 9.03 -4.76 -22.54
N LEU A 354 8.96 -5.62 -21.52
CA LEU A 354 9.50 -5.41 -20.19
C LEU A 354 10.88 -6.04 -19.99
N ALA A 355 11.34 -6.87 -20.90
CA ALA A 355 12.64 -7.54 -20.80
C ALA A 355 13.82 -6.59 -20.52
N PRO A 356 13.91 -5.38 -21.14
CA PRO A 356 14.96 -4.42 -20.80
C PRO A 356 14.89 -3.91 -19.35
N VAL A 357 13.69 -3.80 -18.78
CA VAL A 357 13.49 -3.39 -17.37
C VAL A 357 13.94 -4.52 -16.46
N PHE A 358 13.51 -5.74 -16.70
CA PHE A 358 13.88 -6.91 -15.90
C PHE A 358 15.39 -7.18 -15.94
N ALA A 359 16.05 -6.89 -17.06
CA ALA A 359 17.51 -7.04 -17.19
C ALA A 359 18.29 -6.15 -16.22
N LEU A 360 17.75 -4.99 -15.81
CA LEU A 360 18.36 -4.12 -14.81
C LEU A 360 18.43 -4.77 -13.42
N GLY A 361 17.57 -5.72 -13.16
CA GLY A 361 17.55 -6.49 -11.92
C GLY A 361 18.72 -7.44 -11.71
N PHE A 362 19.63 -7.54 -12.71
CA PHE A 362 20.80 -8.40 -12.66
C PHE A 362 22.09 -7.59 -12.79
N GLY A 363 22.99 -7.71 -11.82
CA GLY A 363 24.24 -6.95 -11.82
C GLY A 363 25.26 -7.49 -10.81
N ALA A 364 26.52 -7.03 -10.92
CA ALA A 364 27.61 -7.49 -10.07
C ALA A 364 27.51 -7.01 -8.60
N ASN A 365 26.74 -5.96 -8.34
CA ASN A 365 26.49 -5.43 -7.00
C ASN A 365 25.05 -5.75 -6.60
N ASP A 366 24.70 -7.00 -6.66
CA ASP A 366 23.35 -7.48 -6.35
C ASP A 366 23.08 -7.54 -4.85
N LEU A 367 21.78 -7.46 -4.50
CA LEU A 367 21.33 -7.42 -3.12
C LEU A 367 21.26 -8.81 -2.48
N VAL A 368 20.72 -9.79 -3.22
CA VAL A 368 20.33 -11.11 -2.70
C VAL A 368 21.32 -12.17 -3.11
N LYS A 369 21.84 -12.89 -2.14
CA LYS A 369 22.80 -13.99 -2.36
C LYS A 369 22.29 -15.04 -3.34
N SER A 370 23.15 -15.46 -4.26
CA SER A 370 22.88 -16.55 -5.20
C SER A 370 22.50 -17.86 -4.49
N SER A 371 23.08 -18.15 -3.33
CA SER A 371 22.73 -19.32 -2.51
C SER A 371 21.29 -19.26 -1.98
N TYR A 372 20.85 -18.08 -1.53
CA TYR A 372 19.47 -17.89 -1.08
C TYR A 372 18.49 -17.97 -2.25
N ARG A 373 18.81 -17.32 -3.38
CA ARG A 373 18.00 -17.42 -4.60
C ARG A 373 17.87 -18.88 -5.07
N SER A 374 18.97 -19.66 -5.04
CA SER A 374 18.95 -21.09 -5.37
C SER A 374 18.01 -21.89 -4.46
N SER A 375 18.06 -21.63 -3.15
CA SER A 375 17.16 -22.27 -2.18
C SER A 375 15.69 -21.92 -2.41
N TYR A 376 15.42 -20.64 -2.73
CA TYR A 376 14.07 -20.17 -3.05
C TYR A 376 13.51 -20.87 -4.30
N LEU A 377 14.28 -20.89 -5.39
CA LEU A 377 13.88 -21.51 -6.65
C LEU A 377 13.70 -23.03 -6.51
N SER A 378 14.57 -23.70 -5.73
CA SER A 378 14.43 -25.13 -5.44
C SER A 378 13.14 -25.45 -4.70
N ASP A 379 12.76 -24.63 -3.72
CA ASP A 379 11.48 -24.78 -3.03
C ASP A 379 10.30 -24.44 -3.96
N ALA A 380 10.44 -23.41 -4.82
CA ALA A 380 9.39 -23.05 -5.77
C ALA A 380 9.13 -24.17 -6.80
N GLN A 381 10.17 -24.90 -7.23
CA GLN A 381 10.02 -26.07 -8.10
C GLN A 381 9.39 -27.27 -7.38
N ALA A 382 9.80 -27.52 -6.12
CA ALA A 382 9.27 -28.63 -5.32
C ALA A 382 7.82 -28.40 -4.85
N ASN A 383 7.47 -27.16 -4.61
CA ASN A 383 6.17 -26.71 -4.12
C ASN A 383 5.67 -25.53 -4.97
N PRO A 384 5.28 -25.73 -6.22
CA PRO A 384 4.95 -24.65 -7.13
C PRO A 384 3.69 -23.91 -6.70
N ASP A 385 3.69 -22.59 -6.92
CA ASP A 385 2.45 -21.85 -7.01
C ASP A 385 1.71 -22.32 -8.27
N GLY A 386 0.46 -22.70 -8.14
CA GLY A 386 -0.31 -23.28 -9.25
C GLY A 386 -0.54 -22.31 -10.41
N ALA A 387 -0.23 -21.03 -10.22
CA ALA A 387 -0.36 -19.98 -11.23
C ALA A 387 0.90 -19.77 -12.06
N TRP A 388 2.07 -19.99 -11.48
CA TRP A 388 3.32 -19.60 -12.11
C TRP A 388 4.06 -20.80 -12.73
N PRO A 389 4.65 -20.65 -13.94
CA PRO A 389 4.62 -19.47 -14.84
C PRO A 389 3.46 -19.48 -15.85
N ALA A 390 2.59 -20.46 -15.88
CA ALA A 390 1.73 -20.74 -17.04
C ALA A 390 0.23 -20.57 -16.81
N SER A 391 -0.25 -20.29 -15.59
CA SER A 391 -1.69 -20.25 -15.28
C SER A 391 -2.09 -18.96 -14.55
N THR A 392 -3.23 -18.38 -14.93
CA THR A 392 -3.86 -17.22 -14.25
C THR A 392 -4.96 -17.65 -13.27
N THR A 393 -5.13 -18.95 -13.01
CA THR A 393 -6.18 -19.50 -12.12
C THR A 393 -5.63 -20.21 -10.89
N GLY A 394 -4.31 -20.14 -10.68
CA GLY A 394 -3.65 -20.83 -9.58
C GLY A 394 -3.90 -20.19 -8.23
N VAL A 395 -3.58 -20.96 -7.20
CA VAL A 395 -3.56 -20.55 -5.80
C VAL A 395 -2.14 -20.65 -5.27
N ALA A 396 -1.86 -19.99 -4.14
CA ALA A 396 -0.56 -20.09 -3.49
C ALA A 396 -0.19 -21.55 -3.21
N ALA A 397 1.11 -21.86 -3.26
CA ALA A 397 1.65 -23.20 -3.04
C ALA A 397 1.07 -23.84 -1.76
N ALA A 398 0.64 -25.11 -1.83
CA ALA A 398 -0.05 -25.76 -0.72
C ALA A 398 0.84 -25.91 0.52
N SER A 399 2.13 -26.26 0.32
CA SER A 399 3.07 -26.56 1.41
C SER A 399 4.48 -26.07 1.10
N PRO A 400 4.71 -24.76 0.95
CA PRO A 400 6.05 -24.25 0.71
C PRO A 400 6.97 -24.57 1.89
N GLY A 401 8.21 -24.97 1.60
CA GLY A 401 9.19 -25.37 2.61
C GLY A 401 9.99 -24.17 3.14
N LEU A 402 10.30 -23.19 2.28
CA LEU A 402 11.10 -22.04 2.67
C LEU A 402 10.29 -21.06 3.53
N PRO A 403 10.80 -20.60 4.69
CA PRO A 403 10.06 -19.70 5.59
C PRO A 403 9.52 -18.43 4.91
N LEU A 404 10.31 -17.80 4.02
CA LEU A 404 9.81 -16.63 3.26
C LEU A 404 8.59 -17.00 2.42
N ARG A 405 8.60 -18.13 1.70
CA ARG A 405 7.45 -18.55 0.89
C ARG A 405 6.23 -18.95 1.74
N GLN A 406 6.45 -19.48 2.95
CA GLN A 406 5.37 -19.70 3.93
C GLN A 406 4.74 -18.38 4.36
N ALA A 407 5.55 -17.38 4.67
CA ALA A 407 5.09 -16.05 5.06
C ALA A 407 4.39 -15.32 3.89
N LEU A 408 4.89 -15.44 2.66
CA LEU A 408 4.24 -14.92 1.45
C LEU A 408 2.85 -15.55 1.25
N LYS A 409 2.73 -16.87 1.39
CA LYS A 409 1.45 -17.57 1.34
C LYS A 409 0.47 -17.06 2.39
N GLN A 410 0.91 -16.83 3.62
CA GLN A 410 0.06 -16.30 4.70
C GLN A 410 -0.51 -14.93 4.37
N ASN A 411 0.25 -14.12 3.61
CA ASN A 411 -0.12 -12.76 3.21
C ASN A 411 -0.70 -12.67 1.79
N ASP A 412 -0.85 -13.78 1.07
CA ASP A 412 -1.50 -13.83 -0.24
C ASP A 412 -3.02 -13.64 -0.09
N LEU A 413 -3.60 -12.82 -0.96
CA LEU A 413 -5.03 -12.49 -0.88
C LEU A 413 -5.93 -13.41 -1.71
N ARG A 414 -5.38 -14.43 -2.40
CA ARG A 414 -6.15 -15.48 -3.10
C ARG A 414 -6.74 -16.51 -2.14
N ASN A 415 -7.47 -16.05 -1.13
CA ASN A 415 -8.09 -16.89 -0.10
C ASN A 415 -9.41 -16.31 0.40
N TRP A 416 -10.01 -15.38 -0.36
CA TRP A 416 -11.21 -14.66 0.02
C TRP A 416 -11.96 -14.16 -1.22
N THR A 417 -13.28 -14.01 -1.11
CA THR A 417 -14.16 -13.46 -2.13
C THR A 417 -14.88 -12.23 -1.61
N PRO A 418 -14.97 -11.10 -2.37
CA PRO A 418 -15.57 -9.86 -1.91
C PRO A 418 -17.09 -10.00 -1.80
N ALA A 419 -17.66 -9.37 -0.77
CA ALA A 419 -19.10 -9.21 -0.60
C ALA A 419 -19.59 -7.83 -1.10
N ALA A 420 -18.78 -6.78 -0.96
CA ALA A 420 -19.08 -5.45 -1.47
C ALA A 420 -18.65 -5.27 -2.93
N PRO A 421 -19.28 -4.34 -3.69
CA PRO A 421 -18.85 -3.97 -5.03
C PRO A 421 -17.35 -3.60 -5.07
N LEU A 422 -16.65 -4.04 -6.12
CA LEU A 422 -15.21 -3.88 -6.23
C LEU A 422 -14.79 -3.48 -7.65
N LEU A 423 -13.90 -2.48 -7.74
CA LEU A 423 -13.20 -2.11 -8.97
C LEU A 423 -11.70 -2.38 -8.81
N LEU A 424 -11.12 -3.23 -9.66
CA LEU A 424 -9.66 -3.29 -9.84
C LEU A 424 -9.27 -2.35 -10.99
N CYS A 425 -8.24 -1.53 -10.78
CA CYS A 425 -7.68 -0.70 -11.82
C CYS A 425 -6.17 -0.84 -11.88
N GLY A 426 -5.63 -0.90 -13.10
CA GLY A 426 -4.19 -0.99 -13.36
C GLY A 426 -3.90 -0.95 -14.86
N GLY A 427 -2.71 -1.34 -15.26
CA GLY A 427 -2.30 -1.45 -16.66
C GLY A 427 -1.49 -2.72 -16.90
N ASP A 428 -1.78 -3.40 -18.01
CA ASP A 428 -1.18 -4.71 -18.35
C ASP A 428 0.34 -4.66 -18.53
N ALA A 429 0.90 -3.52 -18.92
CA ALA A 429 2.35 -3.34 -19.08
C ALA A 429 3.06 -2.72 -17.86
N ASP A 430 2.48 -2.83 -16.66
CA ASP A 430 3.09 -2.29 -15.43
C ASP A 430 4.38 -3.05 -15.06
N PRO A 431 5.57 -2.37 -15.09
CA PRO A 431 6.85 -3.02 -14.82
C PRO A 431 7.18 -3.13 -13.33
N VAL A 432 6.33 -2.60 -12.44
CA VAL A 432 6.56 -2.57 -10.99
C VAL A 432 5.61 -3.52 -10.27
N VAL A 433 4.31 -3.42 -10.53
CA VAL A 433 3.32 -4.36 -10.00
C VAL A 433 2.62 -5.04 -11.18
N PHE A 434 3.08 -6.22 -11.53
CA PHE A 434 2.65 -6.94 -12.71
C PHE A 434 1.14 -7.19 -12.72
N TRP A 435 0.53 -7.00 -13.87
CA TRP A 435 -0.90 -7.26 -14.12
C TRP A 435 -1.33 -8.69 -13.74
N LEU A 436 -0.39 -9.61 -13.70
CA LEU A 436 -0.54 -10.97 -13.15
C LEU A 436 -1.33 -10.98 -11.83
N ASN A 437 -1.09 -10.01 -10.94
CA ASN A 437 -1.80 -9.92 -9.67
C ASN A 437 -3.31 -9.77 -9.86
N THR A 438 -3.73 -8.90 -10.77
CA THR A 438 -5.15 -8.69 -11.12
C THR A 438 -5.73 -9.93 -11.79
N GLN A 439 -5.02 -10.52 -12.75
CA GLN A 439 -5.46 -11.73 -13.46
C GLN A 439 -5.67 -12.91 -12.50
N LEU A 440 -4.75 -13.12 -11.56
CA LEU A 440 -4.85 -14.19 -10.56
C LEU A 440 -6.01 -13.98 -9.58
N MET A 441 -6.27 -12.74 -9.16
CA MET A 441 -7.44 -12.45 -8.34
C MET A 441 -8.74 -12.70 -9.10
N GLN A 442 -8.84 -12.26 -10.36
CA GLN A 442 -10.00 -12.55 -11.20
C GLN A 442 -10.22 -14.06 -11.37
N GLY A 443 -9.14 -14.81 -11.68
CA GLY A 443 -9.20 -16.26 -11.82
C GLY A 443 -9.64 -16.95 -10.54
N TYR A 444 -9.10 -16.53 -9.38
CA TYR A 444 -9.50 -17.04 -8.08
C TYR A 444 -10.99 -16.80 -7.81
N TRP A 445 -11.47 -15.58 -8.01
CA TRP A 445 -12.88 -15.24 -7.77
C TRP A 445 -13.82 -15.92 -8.75
N ALA A 446 -13.44 -16.05 -10.02
CA ALA A 446 -14.24 -16.82 -11.00
C ALA A 446 -14.43 -18.28 -10.57
N ALA A 447 -13.43 -18.87 -9.91
CA ALA A 447 -13.49 -20.25 -9.41
C ALA A 447 -14.23 -20.41 -8.06
N HIS A 448 -14.29 -19.35 -7.23
CA HIS A 448 -14.72 -19.47 -5.83
C HIS A 448 -15.87 -18.51 -5.45
N ALA A 449 -16.16 -17.49 -6.24
CA ALA A 449 -17.21 -16.54 -5.91
C ALA A 449 -18.57 -17.04 -6.41
N PRO A 450 -19.59 -17.14 -5.53
CA PRO A 450 -20.95 -17.00 -5.99
C PRO A 450 -21.14 -15.57 -6.53
N ALA A 451 -21.98 -15.38 -7.53
CA ALA A 451 -22.24 -14.14 -8.26
C ALA A 451 -22.79 -12.95 -7.41
N ALA A 452 -22.42 -12.82 -6.16
CA ALA A 452 -23.03 -11.87 -5.21
C ALA A 452 -22.39 -10.48 -5.23
N ALA A 453 -21.11 -10.36 -5.58
CA ALA A 453 -20.43 -9.06 -5.67
C ALA A 453 -20.29 -8.60 -7.13
N SER A 454 -20.56 -7.32 -7.39
CA SER A 454 -20.23 -6.70 -8.67
C SER A 454 -18.72 -6.42 -8.70
N ILE A 455 -17.97 -7.21 -9.46
CA ILE A 455 -16.54 -7.03 -9.68
C ILE A 455 -16.32 -6.44 -11.06
N SER A 456 -15.72 -5.25 -11.10
CA SER A 456 -15.29 -4.58 -12.33
C SER A 456 -13.77 -4.56 -12.40
N VAL A 457 -13.22 -4.63 -13.61
CA VAL A 457 -11.78 -4.56 -13.85
C VAL A 457 -11.51 -3.57 -14.97
N LEU A 458 -10.65 -2.61 -14.70
CA LEU A 458 -10.14 -1.65 -15.65
C LEU A 458 -8.67 -1.92 -15.92
N ASP A 459 -8.38 -2.45 -17.08
CA ASP A 459 -7.06 -2.42 -17.67
C ASP A 459 -6.97 -1.22 -18.63
N LEU A 460 -6.10 -0.27 -18.32
CA LEU A 460 -5.90 0.95 -19.09
C LEU A 460 -5.28 0.68 -20.47
N GLU A 461 -4.61 -0.46 -20.66
CA GLU A 461 -4.04 -0.87 -21.95
C GLU A 461 -5.06 -1.54 -22.88
N SER A 462 -6.13 -2.06 -22.34
CA SER A 462 -7.09 -2.83 -23.12
C SER A 462 -7.89 -1.94 -24.08
N ALA A 463 -8.22 -2.46 -25.25
CA ALA A 463 -9.01 -1.75 -26.25
C ALA A 463 -10.40 -1.39 -25.71
N ALA A 464 -10.81 -0.13 -25.90
CA ALA A 464 -12.13 0.32 -25.51
C ALA A 464 -13.21 -0.21 -26.48
N SER A 465 -14.30 -0.75 -25.95
CA SER A 465 -15.51 -1.02 -26.72
C SER A 465 -16.43 0.22 -26.79
N ALA A 466 -17.43 0.20 -27.65
CA ALA A 466 -18.38 1.31 -27.78
C ALA A 466 -19.22 1.55 -26.49
N SER A 467 -19.36 0.53 -25.63
CA SER A 467 -20.11 0.60 -24.38
C SER A 467 -19.19 0.66 -23.14
N ASP A 468 -17.89 0.81 -23.34
CA ASP A 468 -16.92 0.83 -22.22
C ASP A 468 -17.05 2.15 -21.43
N PRO A 469 -17.44 2.12 -20.15
CA PRO A 469 -17.55 3.32 -19.33
C PRO A 469 -16.20 4.03 -19.13
N TYR A 470 -15.08 3.36 -19.38
CA TYR A 470 -13.73 3.87 -19.26
C TYR A 470 -13.04 4.18 -20.58
N ALA A 471 -13.79 4.23 -21.71
CA ALA A 471 -13.23 4.46 -23.05
C ALA A 471 -12.38 5.73 -23.12
N THR A 472 -12.83 6.83 -22.48
CA THR A 472 -12.08 8.09 -22.44
C THR A 472 -10.78 7.92 -21.64
N ALA A 473 -10.82 7.26 -20.48
CA ALA A 473 -9.63 7.01 -19.67
C ALA A 473 -8.56 6.22 -20.45
N LYS A 474 -8.95 5.16 -21.13
CA LYS A 474 -8.03 4.34 -21.96
C LYS A 474 -7.43 5.12 -23.11
N LYS A 475 -8.26 5.91 -23.81
CA LYS A 475 -7.78 6.78 -24.90
C LYS A 475 -6.77 7.80 -24.41
N ASP A 476 -7.09 8.51 -23.34
CA ASP A 476 -6.23 9.58 -22.81
C ASP A 476 -4.97 9.02 -22.18
N PHE A 477 -5.02 7.84 -21.55
CA PHE A 477 -3.86 7.08 -21.11
C PHE A 477 -2.92 6.74 -22.29
N GLY A 478 -3.45 6.27 -23.41
CA GLY A 478 -2.68 6.01 -24.62
C GLY A 478 -2.00 7.28 -25.17
N LEU A 479 -2.70 8.43 -25.14
CA LEU A 479 -2.14 9.71 -25.55
C LEU A 479 -1.01 10.17 -24.58
N ALA A 480 -1.18 9.99 -23.30
CA ALA A 480 -0.15 10.31 -22.30
C ALA A 480 1.11 9.47 -22.51
N LYS A 481 0.97 8.17 -22.78
CA LYS A 481 2.10 7.28 -23.13
C LYS A 481 2.85 7.79 -24.36
N GLN A 482 2.12 8.11 -25.43
CA GLN A 482 2.72 8.62 -26.66
C GLN A 482 3.47 9.95 -26.44
N ALA A 483 2.91 10.82 -25.60
CA ALA A 483 3.54 12.09 -25.26
C ALA A 483 4.85 11.89 -24.50
N ILE A 484 4.92 10.97 -23.54
CA ILE A 484 6.18 10.62 -22.83
C ILE A 484 7.22 10.08 -23.80
N ALA A 485 6.83 9.15 -24.66
CA ALA A 485 7.74 8.57 -25.65
C ALA A 485 8.29 9.63 -26.60
N ALA A 486 7.42 10.49 -27.15
CA ALA A 486 7.80 11.57 -28.05
C ALA A 486 8.75 12.58 -27.39
N ASN A 487 8.48 12.95 -26.12
CA ASN A 487 9.36 13.84 -25.37
C ASN A 487 10.75 13.21 -25.15
N ALA A 488 10.83 11.95 -24.79
CA ALA A 488 12.09 11.24 -24.62
C ALA A 488 12.91 11.22 -25.93
N VAL A 489 12.26 10.96 -27.06
CA VAL A 489 12.90 10.99 -28.40
C VAL A 489 13.43 12.39 -28.72
N LEU A 490 12.68 13.45 -28.42
CA LEU A 490 13.12 14.83 -28.60
C LEU A 490 14.37 15.15 -27.76
N HIS A 491 14.55 14.47 -26.63
CA HIS A 491 15.73 14.59 -25.76
C HIS A 491 16.81 13.53 -26.02
N GLY A 492 16.74 12.82 -27.13
CA GLY A 492 17.80 11.96 -27.62
C GLY A 492 17.65 10.47 -27.28
N ALA A 493 16.48 10.02 -26.82
CA ALA A 493 16.24 8.58 -26.64
C ALA A 493 16.28 7.85 -28.00
N THR A 494 17.02 6.74 -28.03
CA THR A 494 17.23 5.93 -29.25
C THR A 494 16.34 4.68 -29.29
N ASP A 495 15.62 4.40 -28.20
CA ASP A 495 14.70 3.27 -28.02
C ASP A 495 13.22 3.61 -28.35
N GLY A 496 13.01 4.75 -29.01
CA GLY A 496 11.65 5.23 -29.27
C GLY A 496 10.93 5.75 -28.02
N GLY A 497 11.64 5.98 -26.91
CA GLY A 497 11.11 6.44 -25.63
C GLY A 497 10.57 5.32 -24.72
N ALA A 498 10.82 4.05 -25.06
CA ALA A 498 10.29 2.91 -24.31
C ALA A 498 10.75 2.90 -22.84
N ALA A 499 12.03 3.20 -22.57
CA ALA A 499 12.55 3.27 -21.20
C ALA A 499 11.91 4.40 -20.37
N ALA A 500 11.63 5.55 -21.01
CA ALA A 500 10.96 6.65 -20.34
C ALA A 500 9.50 6.30 -19.98
N VAL A 501 8.79 5.65 -20.89
CA VAL A 501 7.42 5.14 -20.64
C VAL A 501 7.44 4.12 -19.50
N ALA A 502 8.34 3.12 -19.54
CA ALA A 502 8.44 2.12 -18.49
C ALA A 502 8.78 2.73 -17.12
N GLY A 503 9.70 3.71 -17.07
CA GLY A 503 10.05 4.41 -15.84
C GLY A 503 8.92 5.26 -15.26
N ALA A 504 8.05 5.82 -16.09
CA ALA A 504 6.90 6.62 -15.69
C ALA A 504 5.64 5.78 -15.41
N TYR A 505 5.58 4.55 -15.88
CA TYR A 505 4.36 3.76 -16.02
C TYR A 505 3.56 3.63 -14.74
N HIS A 506 4.18 3.04 -13.72
CA HIS A 506 3.49 2.72 -12.47
C HIS A 506 3.04 3.99 -11.71
N ALA A 507 3.96 4.92 -11.43
CA ALA A 507 3.67 6.03 -10.53
C ALA A 507 3.03 7.24 -11.22
N THR A 508 3.40 7.51 -12.49
CA THR A 508 3.04 8.75 -13.18
C THR A 508 1.93 8.55 -14.21
N LEU A 509 1.91 7.41 -14.89
CA LEU A 509 0.91 7.12 -15.91
C LEU A 509 -0.35 6.47 -15.33
N VAL A 510 -0.23 5.30 -14.72
CA VAL A 510 -1.40 4.52 -14.29
C VAL A 510 -2.17 5.20 -13.15
N ALA A 511 -1.46 5.73 -12.17
CA ALA A 511 -2.09 6.26 -10.96
C ALA A 511 -3.17 7.32 -11.23
N PRO A 512 -2.93 8.40 -11.99
CA PRO A 512 -3.93 9.44 -12.22
C PRO A 512 -5.22 8.91 -12.85
N PHE A 513 -5.10 8.03 -13.83
CA PHE A 513 -6.27 7.49 -14.55
C PHE A 513 -7.08 6.54 -13.66
N CYS A 514 -6.40 5.73 -12.85
CA CYS A 514 -7.06 4.87 -11.88
C CYS A 514 -7.76 5.68 -10.78
N PHE A 515 -7.13 6.73 -10.24
CA PHE A 515 -7.78 7.61 -9.26
C PHE A 515 -9.07 8.24 -9.78
N ALA A 516 -9.07 8.73 -11.03
CA ALA A 516 -10.26 9.29 -11.65
C ALA A 516 -11.37 8.23 -11.84
N ALA A 517 -10.99 7.04 -12.28
CA ALA A 517 -11.92 5.92 -12.44
C ALA A 517 -12.53 5.50 -11.10
N VAL A 518 -11.73 5.43 -10.04
CA VAL A 518 -12.18 5.12 -8.67
C VAL A 518 -13.17 6.18 -8.16
N LYS A 519 -12.88 7.47 -8.40
CA LYS A 519 -13.81 8.55 -8.03
C LYS A 519 -15.16 8.37 -8.71
N SER A 520 -15.17 8.14 -10.02
CA SER A 520 -16.39 7.89 -10.79
C SER A 520 -17.14 6.64 -10.29
N PHE A 521 -16.41 5.56 -9.99
CA PHE A 521 -16.99 4.35 -9.44
C PHE A 521 -17.65 4.59 -8.08
N PHE A 522 -17.00 5.30 -7.16
CA PHE A 522 -17.55 5.60 -5.84
C PHE A 522 -18.76 6.54 -5.91
N ASP A 523 -18.78 7.51 -6.82
CA ASP A 523 -19.92 8.39 -7.04
C ASP A 523 -21.16 7.63 -7.51
N SER A 524 -20.97 6.49 -8.20
CA SER A 524 -22.07 5.64 -8.70
C SER A 524 -22.68 4.70 -7.64
N GLN A 525 -22.02 4.53 -6.47
CA GLN A 525 -22.50 3.69 -5.37
C GLN A 525 -23.34 4.49 -4.36
#